data_a9e3d277ca96b0683f81793ddd91d07f
#
_entry.id   a9e3d277ca96b0683f81793ddd91d07f
#
_cell.length_a   1.000
_cell.length_b   1.000
_cell.length_c   1.000
_cell.angle_alpha   90.00
_cell.angle_beta   90.00
_cell.angle_gamma   90.00
#
_symmetry.space_group_name_H-M   'P 1'
#
loop_
_entity.id
_entity.type
_entity.pdbx_description
1 polymer ?
#
loop_
_entity_poly.entity_id
_entity_poly.type
_entity_poly.pdbx_seq_one_letter_code
_entity_poly.pdbx_strand_id
1 'polypeptide(L)'
;MKIGIDIDGVLNSQYNFCIDYGTKFCNEIGKYKLENVHAIDTTDMFLWGDEVAHKFWNKYRKDLVITLPAKKYASEVIEKLKSEGNKIYIITARRNGDEWFPDDLKNDVEKITKNWLKENKIYYDEIVFDVKDKGKYCKDNNINIMIEDD
;
A
#
# COMPACT_ATOMS: atom_id res chain seq x y z
N MET A 1 2.04 -19.43 14.41
CA MET A 1 0.90 -19.18 13.50
C MET A 1 1.42 -18.60 12.18
N LYS A 2 0.57 -18.61 11.16
CA LYS A 2 0.80 -17.88 9.92
C LYS A 2 0.08 -16.54 9.99
N ILE A 3 0.82 -15.45 9.82
CA ILE A 3 0.30 -14.09 9.91
C ILE A 3 0.48 -13.40 8.55
N GLY A 4 -0.62 -13.00 7.94
CA GLY A 4 -0.65 -12.19 6.72
C GLY A 4 -0.65 -10.70 7.09
N ILE A 5 0.11 -9.90 6.36
CA ILE A 5 0.24 -8.46 6.58
C ILE A 5 0.16 -7.75 5.23
N ASP A 6 -0.76 -6.79 5.12
CA ASP A 6 -0.82 -5.91 3.95
C ASP A 6 0.24 -4.81 4.03
N ILE A 7 0.47 -4.14 2.91
CA ILE A 7 1.44 -3.04 2.82
C ILE A 7 0.75 -1.69 2.97
N ASP A 8 -0.12 -1.38 2.02
CA ASP A 8 -0.73 -0.04 1.92
C ASP A 8 -1.76 0.17 3.02
N GLY A 9 -1.55 1.21 3.84
CA GLY A 9 -2.36 1.48 5.02
C GLY A 9 -1.95 0.71 6.27
N VAL A 10 -1.23 -0.39 6.15
CA VAL A 10 -0.75 -1.22 7.28
C VAL A 10 0.70 -0.92 7.60
N LEU A 11 1.61 -1.22 6.68
CA LEU A 11 3.05 -0.98 6.86
C LEU A 11 3.47 0.45 6.54
N ASN A 12 2.72 1.15 5.70
CA ASN A 12 2.90 2.56 5.38
C ASN A 12 1.68 3.39 5.76
N SER A 13 1.83 4.72 5.78
CA SER A 13 0.77 5.67 6.10
C SER A 13 0.08 6.16 4.81
N GLN A 14 -0.44 5.26 4.00
CA GLN A 14 -1.09 5.60 2.73
C GLN A 14 -2.23 6.61 2.91
N TYR A 15 -3.06 6.46 3.93
CA TYR A 15 -4.17 7.37 4.20
C TYR A 15 -3.69 8.82 4.34
N ASN A 16 -2.71 9.06 5.20
CA ASN A 16 -2.15 10.40 5.40
C ASN A 16 -1.46 10.91 4.13
N PHE A 17 -0.77 10.03 3.41
CA PHE A 17 -0.18 10.34 2.11
C PHE A 17 -1.26 10.84 1.12
N CYS A 18 -2.37 10.15 1.01
CA CYS A 18 -3.47 10.53 0.10
C CYS A 18 -4.05 11.91 0.45
N ILE A 19 -4.23 12.20 1.74
CA ILE A 19 -4.72 13.51 2.18
C ILE A 19 -3.69 14.61 1.86
N ASP A 20 -2.43 14.43 2.23
CA ASP A 20 -1.40 15.45 2.09
C ASP A 20 -1.06 15.72 0.62
N TYR A 21 -0.77 14.68 -0.14
CA TYR A 21 -0.43 14.81 -1.56
C TYR A 21 -1.64 15.12 -2.44
N GLY A 22 -2.81 14.62 -2.10
CA GLY A 22 -4.06 14.96 -2.77
C GLY A 22 -4.40 16.44 -2.62
N THR A 23 -4.26 16.98 -1.41
CA THR A 23 -4.45 18.41 -1.14
C THR A 23 -3.42 19.27 -1.90
N LYS A 24 -2.16 18.86 -1.91
CA LYS A 24 -1.11 19.49 -2.71
C LYS A 24 -1.46 19.51 -4.19
N PHE A 25 -1.93 18.39 -4.72
CA PHE A 25 -2.34 18.27 -6.11
C PHE A 25 -3.54 19.17 -6.44
N CYS A 26 -4.54 19.26 -5.57
CA CYS A 26 -5.64 20.20 -5.72
C CYS A 26 -5.14 21.65 -5.87
N ASN A 27 -4.17 22.05 -5.05
CA ASN A 27 -3.57 23.39 -5.14
C ASN A 27 -2.78 23.59 -6.44
N GLU A 28 -2.06 22.57 -6.90
CA GLU A 28 -1.32 22.61 -8.17
C GLU A 28 -2.22 22.82 -9.38
N ILE A 29 -3.37 22.13 -9.43
CA ILE A 29 -4.33 22.24 -10.54
C ILE A 29 -5.35 23.37 -10.34
N GLY A 30 -5.38 24.02 -9.17
CA GLY A 30 -6.31 25.10 -8.85
C GLY A 30 -7.77 24.66 -8.77
N LYS A 31 -8.04 23.42 -8.42
CA LYS A 31 -9.38 22.82 -8.47
C LYS A 31 -9.49 21.70 -7.43
N TYR A 32 -10.73 21.47 -6.94
CA TYR A 32 -11.07 20.48 -5.93
C TYR A 32 -10.49 20.80 -4.53
N LYS A 33 -10.95 20.05 -3.56
CA LYS A 33 -10.48 20.08 -2.17
C LYS A 33 -10.84 18.76 -1.49
N LEU A 34 -10.30 18.53 -0.31
CA LEU A 34 -10.70 17.40 0.52
C LEU A 34 -12.15 17.56 0.96
N GLU A 35 -13.04 16.66 0.50
CA GLU A 35 -14.47 16.67 0.80
C GLU A 35 -14.86 15.60 1.81
N ASN A 36 -14.22 14.43 1.77
CA ASN A 36 -14.58 13.29 2.62
C ASN A 36 -13.33 12.69 3.28
N VAL A 37 -13.12 13.09 4.53
CA VAL A 37 -11.99 12.62 5.35
C VAL A 37 -12.11 11.14 5.78
N HIS A 38 -13.27 10.53 5.61
CA HIS A 38 -13.50 9.14 5.98
C HIS A 38 -13.40 8.17 4.80
N ALA A 39 -13.22 8.69 3.59
CA ALA A 39 -13.01 7.86 2.42
C ALA A 39 -11.64 7.18 2.44
N ILE A 40 -11.53 6.04 1.79
CA ILE A 40 -10.30 5.26 1.69
C ILE A 40 -9.52 5.62 0.42
N ASP A 41 -10.22 5.78 -0.69
CA ASP A 41 -9.58 6.13 -1.95
C ASP A 41 -9.68 7.62 -2.31
N THR A 42 -8.77 8.08 -3.14
CA THR A 42 -8.66 9.50 -3.49
C THR A 42 -9.83 10.01 -4.32
N THR A 43 -10.48 9.15 -5.09
CA THR A 43 -11.65 9.53 -5.88
C THR A 43 -12.79 9.98 -4.97
N ASP A 44 -13.04 9.22 -3.92
CA ASP A 44 -14.08 9.54 -2.94
C ASP A 44 -13.63 10.63 -1.95
N MET A 45 -12.32 10.72 -1.63
CA MET A 45 -11.79 11.79 -0.76
C MET A 45 -12.00 13.17 -1.37
N PHE A 46 -11.72 13.34 -2.65
CA PHE A 46 -11.67 14.64 -3.33
C PHE A 46 -12.80 14.84 -4.33
N LEU A 47 -13.64 13.85 -4.57
CA LEU A 47 -14.74 13.86 -5.54
C LEU A 47 -14.29 14.34 -6.94
N TRP A 48 -13.08 13.99 -7.34
CA TRP A 48 -12.46 14.48 -8.58
C TRP A 48 -12.57 13.54 -9.78
N GLY A 49 -13.21 12.38 -9.61
CA GLY A 49 -13.39 11.40 -10.69
C GLY A 49 -12.12 10.65 -11.07
N ASP A 50 -12.28 9.61 -11.88
CA ASP A 50 -11.19 8.68 -12.24
C ASP A 50 -10.12 9.34 -13.10
N GLU A 51 -10.48 10.23 -14.03
CA GLU A 51 -9.51 10.90 -14.89
C GLU A 51 -8.50 11.73 -14.08
N VAL A 52 -8.98 12.51 -13.12
CA VAL A 52 -8.12 13.30 -12.23
C VAL A 52 -7.34 12.40 -11.27
N ALA A 53 -7.96 11.35 -10.76
CA ALA A 53 -7.29 10.35 -9.93
C ALA A 53 -6.12 9.69 -10.68
N HIS A 54 -6.27 9.33 -11.96
CA HIS A 54 -5.17 8.81 -12.78
C HIS A 54 -4.03 9.82 -12.92
N LYS A 55 -4.33 11.10 -13.16
CA LYS A 55 -3.31 12.16 -13.22
C LYS A 55 -2.56 12.31 -11.90
N PHE A 56 -3.29 12.26 -10.77
CA PHE A 56 -2.71 12.30 -9.44
C PHE A 56 -1.74 11.12 -9.23
N TRP A 57 -2.19 9.90 -9.46
CA TRP A 57 -1.37 8.71 -9.26
C TRP A 57 -0.21 8.61 -10.25
N ASN A 58 -0.40 9.06 -11.48
CA ASN A 58 0.71 9.14 -12.44
C ASN A 58 1.84 10.05 -11.95
N LYS A 59 1.49 11.12 -11.24
CA LYS A 59 2.47 12.05 -10.67
C LYS A 59 3.07 11.56 -9.36
N TYR A 60 2.28 11.00 -8.46
CA TYR A 60 2.67 10.79 -7.06
C TYR A 60 2.77 9.33 -6.62
N ARG A 61 2.41 8.36 -7.45
CA ARG A 61 2.54 6.94 -7.07
C ARG A 61 3.97 6.56 -6.68
N LYS A 62 4.94 7.10 -7.36
CA LYS A 62 6.36 6.91 -7.10
C LYS A 62 6.74 7.30 -5.67
N ASP A 63 6.23 8.44 -5.20
CA ASP A 63 6.49 8.90 -3.84
C ASP A 63 5.93 7.93 -2.80
N LEU A 64 4.75 7.36 -3.05
CA LEU A 64 4.15 6.36 -2.16
C LEU A 64 4.98 5.08 -2.07
N VAL A 65 5.38 4.52 -3.23
CA VAL A 65 5.93 3.16 -3.27
C VAL A 65 7.44 3.09 -3.14
N ILE A 66 8.14 4.20 -3.31
CA ILE A 66 9.60 4.27 -3.21
C ILE A 66 10.05 5.11 -2.01
N THR A 67 9.55 6.33 -1.89
CA THR A 67 10.08 7.34 -0.97
C THR A 67 9.44 7.32 0.41
N LEU A 68 8.14 7.03 0.49
CA LEU A 68 7.42 7.01 1.76
C LEU A 68 7.98 5.94 2.68
N PRO A 69 8.47 6.29 3.89
CA PRO A 69 8.99 5.29 4.81
C PRO A 69 7.88 4.42 5.40
N ALA A 70 8.26 3.26 5.90
CA ALA A 70 7.36 2.43 6.71
C ALA A 70 6.97 3.16 8.01
N LYS A 71 5.85 2.75 8.60
CA LYS A 71 5.45 3.24 9.92
C LYS A 71 6.55 2.96 10.95
N LYS A 72 6.69 3.86 11.91
CA LYS A 72 7.82 3.94 12.84
C LYS A 72 8.22 2.60 13.50
N TYR A 73 7.26 1.76 13.87
CA TYR A 73 7.53 0.51 14.58
C TYR A 73 7.26 -0.75 13.75
N ALA A 74 7.00 -0.62 12.45
CA ALA A 74 6.62 -1.75 11.60
C ALA A 74 7.67 -2.87 11.62
N SER A 75 8.94 -2.52 11.40
CA SER A 75 10.04 -3.49 11.42
C SER A 75 10.18 -4.19 12.78
N GLU A 76 10.14 -3.44 13.88
CA GLU A 76 10.29 -3.98 15.25
C GLU A 76 9.16 -4.93 15.62
N VAL A 77 7.90 -4.57 15.28
CA VAL A 77 6.74 -5.42 15.56
C VAL A 77 6.83 -6.73 14.79
N ILE A 78 7.20 -6.67 13.50
CA ILE A 78 7.35 -7.88 12.67
C ILE A 78 8.46 -8.78 13.21
N GLU A 79 9.62 -8.22 13.59
CA GLU A 79 10.72 -8.99 14.19
C GLU A 79 10.29 -9.66 15.50
N LYS A 80 9.48 -8.99 16.31
CA LYS A 80 8.91 -9.58 17.52
C LYS A 80 7.98 -10.75 17.19
N LEU A 81 7.06 -10.57 16.25
CA LEU A 81 6.15 -11.64 15.82
C LEU A 81 6.91 -12.85 15.30
N LYS A 82 7.97 -12.63 14.53
CA LYS A 82 8.87 -13.69 14.05
C LYS A 82 9.56 -14.39 15.21
N SER A 83 10.10 -13.65 16.16
CA SER A 83 10.80 -14.21 17.33
C SER A 83 9.91 -15.09 18.20
N GLU A 84 8.61 -14.86 18.17
CA GLU A 84 7.59 -15.66 18.84
C GLU A 84 7.19 -16.94 18.07
N GLY A 85 7.87 -17.26 16.99
CA GLY A 85 7.67 -18.47 16.20
C GLY A 85 6.61 -18.37 15.10
N ASN A 86 6.17 -17.16 14.78
CA ASN A 86 5.19 -16.95 13.70
C ASN A 86 5.86 -16.91 12.32
N LYS A 87 5.15 -17.41 11.31
CA LYS A 87 5.53 -17.28 9.90
C LYS A 87 4.84 -16.06 9.31
N ILE A 88 5.61 -15.17 8.69
CA ILE A 88 5.16 -13.87 8.20
C ILE A 88 4.97 -13.90 6.69
N TYR A 89 3.76 -13.54 6.25
CA TYR A 89 3.38 -13.43 4.85
C TYR A 89 3.05 -11.98 4.53
N ILE A 90 3.71 -11.39 3.56
CA ILE A 90 3.25 -10.14 2.98
C ILE A 90 2.24 -10.49 1.89
N ILE A 91 1.02 -9.98 2.01
CA ILE A 91 -0.08 -10.28 1.09
C ILE A 91 -0.64 -8.95 0.58
N THR A 92 -0.44 -8.68 -0.70
CA THR A 92 -0.77 -7.37 -1.28
C THR A 92 -1.55 -7.49 -2.59
N ALA A 93 -2.40 -6.51 -2.85
CA ALA A 93 -3.08 -6.37 -4.14
C ALA A 93 -2.18 -5.76 -5.22
N ARG A 94 -1.01 -5.22 -4.86
CA ARG A 94 -0.05 -4.69 -5.84
C ARG A 94 0.31 -5.74 -6.87
N ARG A 95 0.48 -5.32 -8.14
CA ARG A 95 0.81 -6.22 -9.25
C ARG A 95 1.58 -5.50 -10.34
N ASN A 96 2.38 -6.24 -11.08
CA ASN A 96 2.96 -5.76 -12.32
C ASN A 96 1.84 -5.50 -13.35
N GLY A 97 1.99 -4.47 -14.17
CA GLY A 97 1.01 -4.11 -15.20
C GLY A 97 -0.21 -3.37 -14.67
N ASP A 98 -0.19 -2.93 -13.41
CA ASP A 98 -1.29 -2.16 -12.82
C ASP A 98 -1.40 -0.78 -13.49
N GLU A 99 -2.56 -0.50 -14.08
CA GLU A 99 -2.85 0.75 -14.80
C GLU A 99 -2.83 2.01 -13.90
N TRP A 100 -2.92 1.85 -12.60
CA TRP A 100 -2.83 2.94 -11.63
C TRP A 100 -1.38 3.33 -11.29
N PHE A 101 -0.40 2.66 -11.90
CA PHE A 101 1.01 3.03 -11.82
C PHE A 101 1.45 3.74 -13.11
N PRO A 102 2.41 4.69 -13.01
CA PRO A 102 3.02 5.31 -14.18
C PRO A 102 3.63 4.26 -15.12
N ASP A 103 3.66 4.56 -16.43
CA ASP A 103 4.18 3.64 -17.44
C ASP A 103 5.63 3.21 -17.21
N ASP A 104 6.45 4.07 -16.60
CA ASP A 104 7.84 3.78 -16.27
C ASP A 104 8.02 2.90 -15.03
N LEU A 105 6.96 2.67 -14.26
CA LEU A 105 6.99 1.86 -13.04
C LEU A 105 6.12 0.60 -13.10
N LYS A 106 5.05 0.61 -13.88
CA LYS A 106 4.00 -0.41 -13.78
C LYS A 106 4.47 -1.85 -14.03
N ASN A 107 5.52 -2.05 -14.81
CA ASN A 107 6.05 -3.38 -15.08
C ASN A 107 7.06 -3.86 -14.02
N ASP A 108 7.45 -2.99 -13.10
CA ASP A 108 8.44 -3.24 -12.04
C ASP A 108 7.85 -3.15 -10.62
N VAL A 109 6.53 -3.19 -10.47
CA VAL A 109 5.84 -3.00 -9.18
C VAL A 109 6.29 -4.01 -8.13
N GLU A 110 6.42 -5.28 -8.51
CA GLU A 110 6.90 -6.33 -7.60
C GLU A 110 8.34 -6.07 -7.13
N LYS A 111 9.22 -5.73 -8.06
CA LYS A 111 10.62 -5.40 -7.76
C LYS A 111 10.74 -4.18 -6.85
N ILE A 112 10.03 -3.11 -7.17
CA ILE A 112 10.00 -1.88 -6.38
C ILE A 112 9.49 -2.16 -4.96
N THR A 113 8.45 -2.95 -4.84
CA THR A 113 7.87 -3.33 -3.55
C THR A 113 8.86 -4.14 -2.70
N LYS A 114 9.53 -5.13 -3.28
CA LYS A 114 10.56 -5.91 -2.58
C LYS A 114 11.73 -5.04 -2.13
N ASN A 115 12.17 -4.10 -2.97
CA ASN A 115 13.22 -3.15 -2.61
C ASN A 115 12.80 -2.25 -1.44
N TRP A 116 11.56 -1.76 -1.45
CA TRP A 116 11.02 -0.94 -0.37
C TRP A 116 10.97 -1.71 0.96
N LEU A 117 10.51 -2.95 0.94
CA LEU A 117 10.49 -3.82 2.12
C LEU A 117 11.90 -4.03 2.68
N LYS A 118 12.86 -4.29 1.82
CA LYS A 118 14.27 -4.45 2.20
C LYS A 118 14.86 -3.18 2.81
N GLU A 119 14.67 -2.03 2.20
CA GLU A 119 15.17 -0.74 2.66
C GLU A 119 14.57 -0.35 4.02
N ASN A 120 13.31 -0.70 4.26
CA ASN A 120 12.62 -0.46 5.53
C ASN A 120 12.82 -1.59 6.55
N LYS A 121 13.67 -2.56 6.26
CA LYS A 121 14.00 -3.68 7.14
C LYS A 121 12.79 -4.51 7.57
N ILE A 122 11.84 -4.68 6.66
CA ILE A 122 10.66 -5.50 6.88
C ILE A 122 10.99 -6.95 6.54
N TYR A 123 10.99 -7.79 7.57
CA TYR A 123 11.16 -9.24 7.41
C TYR A 123 9.87 -9.89 6.90
N TYR A 124 10.00 -10.91 6.07
CA TYR A 124 8.91 -11.81 5.71
C TYR A 124 9.47 -13.17 5.27
N ASP A 125 8.68 -14.22 5.49
CA ASP A 125 8.99 -15.56 4.97
C ASP A 125 8.55 -15.69 3.53
N GLU A 126 7.36 -15.19 3.20
CA GLU A 126 6.80 -15.22 1.85
C GLU A 126 6.13 -13.90 1.51
N ILE A 127 6.12 -13.56 0.21
CA ILE A 127 5.39 -12.43 -0.33
C ILE A 127 4.49 -12.90 -1.48
N VAL A 128 3.25 -12.43 -1.48
CA VAL A 128 2.25 -12.78 -2.47
C VAL A 128 1.64 -11.52 -3.05
N PHE A 129 1.75 -11.38 -4.37
CA PHE A 129 1.23 -10.25 -5.14
C PHE A 129 -0.11 -10.57 -5.79
N ASP A 130 -0.81 -9.54 -6.26
CA ASP A 130 -2.06 -9.63 -7.02
C ASP A 130 -3.19 -10.35 -6.26
N VAL A 131 -3.23 -10.21 -4.95
CA VAL A 131 -4.29 -10.77 -4.12
C VAL A 131 -5.34 -9.69 -3.85
N LYS A 132 -6.48 -9.76 -4.55
CA LYS A 132 -7.59 -8.83 -4.38
C LYS A 132 -8.52 -9.25 -3.24
N ASP A 133 -8.86 -10.54 -3.16
CA ASP A 133 -9.65 -11.11 -2.07
C ASP A 133 -8.71 -11.80 -1.08
N LYS A 134 -8.22 -11.02 -0.13
CA LYS A 134 -7.29 -11.51 0.90
C LYS A 134 -7.97 -12.47 1.88
N GLY A 135 -9.26 -12.27 2.17
CA GLY A 135 -10.03 -13.17 3.02
C GLY A 135 -10.09 -14.58 2.45
N LYS A 136 -10.43 -14.69 1.16
CA LYS A 136 -10.43 -15.98 0.45
C LYS A 136 -9.02 -16.59 0.41
N TYR A 137 -8.02 -15.79 0.05
CA TYR A 137 -6.63 -16.27 0.01
C TYR A 137 -6.19 -16.84 1.35
N CYS A 138 -6.46 -16.14 2.44
CA CYS A 138 -6.10 -16.58 3.80
C CYS A 138 -6.75 -17.89 4.16
N LYS A 139 -8.03 -18.05 3.85
CA LYS A 139 -8.77 -19.30 4.08
C LYS A 139 -8.17 -20.47 3.30
N ASP A 140 -7.92 -20.27 2.00
CA ASP A 140 -7.41 -21.31 1.10
C ASP A 140 -5.96 -21.72 1.44
N ASN A 141 -5.18 -20.84 2.08
CA ASN A 141 -3.76 -21.06 2.41
C ASN A 141 -3.48 -21.23 3.90
N ASN A 142 -4.54 -21.38 4.71
CA ASN A 142 -4.44 -21.57 6.16
C ASN A 142 -3.66 -20.44 6.88
N ILE A 143 -3.84 -19.20 6.43
CA ILE A 143 -3.36 -18.02 7.13
C ILE A 143 -4.26 -17.78 8.34
N ASN A 144 -3.68 -17.75 9.55
CA ASN A 144 -4.45 -17.68 10.78
C ASN A 144 -4.98 -16.28 11.08
N ILE A 145 -4.18 -15.26 10.79
CA ILE A 145 -4.50 -13.86 11.04
C ILE A 145 -4.10 -13.06 9.82
N MET A 146 -4.96 -12.12 9.40
CA MET A 146 -4.65 -11.11 8.39
C MET A 146 -4.72 -9.72 9.02
N ILE A 147 -3.65 -8.96 8.89
CA ILE A 147 -3.60 -7.55 9.30
C ILE A 147 -3.84 -6.70 8.06
N GLU A 148 -4.96 -5.99 8.08
CA GLU A 148 -5.51 -5.20 6.98
C GLU A 148 -6.00 -3.86 7.53
N ASP A 149 -6.10 -2.84 6.70
CA ASP A 149 -6.65 -1.53 7.07
C ASP A 149 -8.14 -1.36 6.75
N ASP A 150 -8.72 -2.30 6.03
CA ASP A 150 -10.13 -2.37 5.64
C ASP A 150 -10.96 -3.25 6.59
#